data_26e0a1ed7e24171e19c4a9489b627c29
#
_entry.id   26e0a1ed7e24171e19c4a9489b627c29
#
_cell.length_a   1.000
_cell.length_b   1.000
_cell.length_c   1.000
_cell.angle_alpha   90.00
_cell.angle_beta   90.00
_cell.angle_gamma   90.00
#
_symmetry.space_group_name_H-M   'P 1'
#
loop_
_entity.id
_entity.type
_entity.pdbx_description
1 polymer ?
#
loop_
_entity_poly.entity_id
_entity_poly.type
_entity_poly.pdbx_seq_one_letter_code
_entity_poly.pdbx_strand_id
1 'polypeptide(L)'
;AKLAQALGAASTAPALQAAQRPERPRGKLNAPKVCKAVGHLLPENAILIDEAITSGLMLNVMTQGAPRHDLITLTGGAIGQGLPNAVGAAVACPDRPVIALIGDGTAMYTIQALWTMAREGLNVTAIIFNNASYSVLNVELERVGAEEAGPKAKSQLDLHGPVLHFAQLAQGMGVHAVRTDEAEGFCKALEYALAHP
;
A
#
# COMPACT_ATOMS: atom_id res chain seq x y z
N ALA A 1 -24.66 -13.28 -6.35
CA ALA A 1 -25.54 -14.29 -6.99
C ALA A 1 -27.02 -13.89 -6.92
N LYS A 2 -27.62 -13.71 -5.73
CA LYS A 2 -29.06 -13.39 -5.58
C LYS A 2 -29.50 -12.10 -6.28
N LEU A 3 -28.69 -11.02 -6.20
CA LEU A 3 -29.00 -9.75 -6.88
C LEU A 3 -28.94 -9.90 -8.40
N ALA A 4 -27.90 -10.55 -8.92
CA ALA A 4 -27.77 -10.80 -10.36
C ALA A 4 -28.96 -11.62 -10.89
N GLN A 5 -29.41 -12.64 -10.16
CA GLN A 5 -30.57 -13.45 -10.49
C GLN A 5 -31.87 -12.60 -10.47
N ALA A 6 -32.04 -11.75 -9.44
CA ALA A 6 -33.22 -10.87 -9.31
C ALA A 6 -33.28 -9.83 -10.43
N LEU A 7 -32.15 -9.41 -10.95
CA LEU A 7 -32.04 -8.47 -12.07
C LEU A 7 -32.09 -9.15 -13.45
N GLY A 8 -32.21 -10.47 -13.52
CA GLY A 8 -32.18 -11.21 -14.79
C GLY A 8 -30.86 -11.09 -15.53
N ALA A 9 -29.75 -10.85 -14.81
CA ALA A 9 -28.44 -10.71 -15.42
C ALA A 9 -28.02 -12.02 -16.09
N ALA A 10 -27.33 -11.90 -17.24
CA ALA A 10 -26.80 -13.06 -17.95
C ALA A 10 -25.87 -13.89 -17.04
N SER A 11 -25.92 -15.21 -17.20
CA SER A 11 -25.07 -16.14 -16.45
C SER A 11 -23.58 -16.03 -16.80
N THR A 12 -23.29 -15.47 -17.98
CA THR A 12 -21.93 -15.23 -18.46
C THR A 12 -21.69 -13.73 -18.55
N ALA A 13 -20.58 -13.26 -18.00
CA ALA A 13 -20.19 -11.85 -18.13
C ALA A 13 -19.92 -11.51 -19.61
N PRO A 14 -20.40 -10.35 -20.13
CA PRO A 14 -20.22 -9.95 -21.54
C PRO A 14 -18.75 -9.62 -21.86
N ALA A 15 -17.97 -9.23 -20.85
CA ALA A 15 -16.54 -8.98 -20.95
C ALA A 15 -15.86 -9.42 -19.65
N LEU A 16 -14.70 -10.02 -19.77
CA LEU A 16 -13.86 -10.43 -18.65
C LEU A 16 -12.53 -9.66 -18.72
N GLN A 17 -12.02 -9.27 -17.57
CA GLN A 17 -10.66 -8.75 -17.47
C GLN A 17 -9.67 -9.85 -17.84
N ALA A 18 -8.71 -9.54 -18.72
CA ALA A 18 -7.66 -10.49 -19.07
C ALA A 18 -6.80 -10.83 -17.84
N ALA A 19 -6.56 -12.13 -17.63
CA ALA A 19 -5.71 -12.63 -16.56
C ALA A 19 -4.22 -12.47 -16.94
N GLN A 20 -3.79 -11.22 -17.14
CA GLN A 20 -2.43 -10.89 -17.54
C GLN A 20 -1.75 -10.04 -16.48
N ARG A 21 -0.80 -10.63 -15.77
CA ARG A 21 0.02 -9.90 -14.80
C ARG A 21 1.03 -8.99 -15.50
N PRO A 22 1.37 -7.84 -14.92
CA PRO A 22 2.47 -7.03 -15.42
C PRO A 22 3.80 -7.79 -15.30
N GLU A 23 4.76 -7.44 -16.16
CA GLU A 23 6.12 -7.98 -16.06
C GLU A 23 6.81 -7.57 -14.76
N ARG A 24 7.74 -8.39 -14.29
CA ARG A 24 8.58 -8.09 -13.13
C ARG A 24 9.40 -6.81 -13.38
N PRO A 25 9.30 -5.78 -12.53
CA PRO A 25 10.03 -4.53 -12.72
C PRO A 25 11.53 -4.70 -12.46
N ARG A 26 12.34 -3.81 -13.07
CA ARG A 26 13.82 -3.81 -12.96
C ARG A 26 14.37 -2.41 -12.78
N GLY A 27 15.60 -2.30 -12.23
CA GLY A 27 16.36 -1.08 -12.04
C GLY A 27 15.83 -0.20 -10.93
N LYS A 28 16.23 1.08 -10.87
CA LYS A 28 15.90 2.00 -9.78
C LYS A 28 14.40 1.99 -9.46
N LEU A 29 14.07 1.83 -8.18
CA LEU A 29 12.70 1.75 -7.69
C LEU A 29 12.01 3.14 -7.75
N ASN A 30 10.71 3.11 -8.05
CA ASN A 30 9.81 4.25 -7.94
C ASN A 30 8.39 3.72 -7.65
N ALA A 31 7.47 4.61 -7.29
CA ALA A 31 6.12 4.22 -6.90
C ALA A 31 5.37 3.38 -7.96
N PRO A 32 5.37 3.69 -9.28
CA PRO A 32 4.79 2.82 -10.30
C PRO A 32 5.41 1.42 -10.35
N LYS A 33 6.72 1.29 -10.14
CA LYS A 33 7.39 -0.02 -10.12
C LYS A 33 7.04 -0.85 -8.88
N VAL A 34 6.81 -0.19 -7.72
CA VAL A 34 6.27 -0.88 -6.53
C VAL A 34 4.89 -1.45 -6.84
N CYS A 35 3.97 -0.63 -7.39
CA CYS A 35 2.64 -1.10 -7.80
C CYS A 35 2.73 -2.24 -8.84
N LYS A 36 3.65 -2.14 -9.80
CA LYS A 36 3.91 -3.17 -10.80
C LYS A 36 4.41 -4.48 -10.16
N ALA A 37 5.31 -4.40 -9.19
CA ALA A 37 5.80 -5.58 -8.44
C ALA A 37 4.69 -6.24 -7.64
N VAL A 38 3.84 -5.45 -6.98
CA VAL A 38 2.67 -5.96 -6.27
C VAL A 38 1.74 -6.70 -7.24
N GLY A 39 1.36 -6.10 -8.38
CA GLY A 39 0.53 -6.76 -9.39
C GLY A 39 1.16 -8.04 -9.95
N HIS A 40 2.50 -8.08 -10.10
CA HIS A 40 3.24 -9.26 -10.55
C HIS A 40 3.21 -10.40 -9.53
N LEU A 41 3.37 -10.10 -8.23
CA LEU A 41 3.57 -11.07 -7.16
C LEU A 41 2.31 -11.36 -6.33
N LEU A 42 1.23 -10.62 -6.54
CA LEU A 42 0.01 -10.71 -5.74
C LEU A 42 -0.53 -12.15 -5.68
N PRO A 43 -0.63 -12.77 -4.50
CA PRO A 43 -1.20 -14.09 -4.37
C PRO A 43 -2.73 -14.07 -4.50
N GLU A 44 -3.31 -15.23 -4.80
CA GLU A 44 -4.76 -15.39 -4.79
C GLU A 44 -5.33 -15.18 -3.38
N ASN A 45 -6.53 -14.61 -3.32
CA ASN A 45 -7.25 -14.28 -2.09
C ASN A 45 -6.54 -13.28 -1.17
N ALA A 46 -5.52 -12.56 -1.63
CA ALA A 46 -4.90 -11.48 -0.86
C ALA A 46 -5.92 -10.37 -0.52
N ILE A 47 -5.65 -9.64 0.56
CA ILE A 47 -6.34 -8.41 0.91
C ILE A 47 -5.33 -7.27 0.76
N LEU A 48 -5.59 -6.36 -0.15
CA LEU A 48 -4.83 -5.13 -0.32
C LEU A 48 -5.43 -4.02 0.52
N ILE A 49 -4.60 -3.30 1.26
CA ILE A 49 -4.96 -2.06 1.95
C ILE A 49 -4.17 -0.93 1.27
N ASP A 50 -4.87 0.01 0.63
CA ASP A 50 -4.23 1.12 -0.08
C ASP A 50 -4.44 2.45 0.65
N GLU A 51 -3.38 2.94 1.25
CA GLU A 51 -3.25 4.28 1.82
C GLU A 51 -1.94 4.96 1.32
N ALA A 52 -1.45 4.55 0.15
CA ALA A 52 -0.25 5.13 -0.45
C ALA A 52 -0.52 6.49 -1.12
N ILE A 53 -1.77 6.91 -1.22
CA ILE A 53 -2.24 8.18 -1.77
C ILE A 53 -1.65 8.43 -3.18
N THR A 54 -0.80 9.46 -3.33
CA THR A 54 -0.17 9.80 -4.61
C THR A 54 0.75 8.69 -5.14
N SER A 55 1.36 7.90 -4.26
CA SER A 55 2.22 6.78 -4.63
C SER A 55 1.45 5.54 -5.08
N GLY A 56 0.18 5.39 -4.66
CA GLY A 56 -0.69 4.26 -5.00
C GLY A 56 -1.46 4.39 -6.32
N LEU A 57 -1.39 5.52 -7.02
CA LEU A 57 -2.23 5.82 -8.20
C LEU A 57 -2.25 4.74 -9.27
N MET A 58 -1.14 4.00 -9.43
CA MET A 58 -1.04 2.92 -10.42
C MET A 58 -1.48 1.55 -9.90
N LEU A 59 -1.82 1.41 -8.61
CA LEU A 59 -2.09 0.10 -8.00
C LEU A 59 -3.24 -0.62 -8.71
N ASN A 60 -4.38 0.03 -8.85
CA ASN A 60 -5.57 -0.55 -9.49
C ASN A 60 -5.27 -1.03 -10.93
N VAL A 61 -4.53 -0.24 -11.71
CA VAL A 61 -4.16 -0.59 -13.09
C VAL A 61 -3.23 -1.80 -13.10
N MET A 62 -2.25 -1.84 -12.20
CA MET A 62 -1.25 -2.91 -12.15
C MET A 62 -1.78 -4.22 -11.56
N THR A 63 -2.88 -4.19 -10.82
CA THR A 63 -3.49 -5.39 -10.23
C THR A 63 -4.69 -5.94 -11.01
N GLN A 64 -5.14 -5.27 -12.09
CA GLN A 64 -6.31 -5.68 -12.88
C GLN A 64 -6.25 -7.12 -13.38
N GLY A 65 -5.08 -7.59 -13.82
CA GLY A 65 -4.86 -8.96 -14.30
C GLY A 65 -4.33 -9.93 -13.24
N ALA A 66 -4.24 -9.50 -11.99
CA ALA A 66 -3.81 -10.34 -10.88
C ALA A 66 -4.92 -11.34 -10.48
N PRO A 67 -4.61 -12.42 -9.72
CA PRO A 67 -5.61 -13.30 -9.15
C PRO A 67 -6.64 -12.55 -8.30
N ARG A 68 -7.77 -13.22 -8.03
CA ARG A 68 -8.84 -12.64 -7.22
C ARG A 68 -8.31 -12.16 -5.87
N HIS A 69 -8.60 -10.92 -5.53
CA HIS A 69 -8.20 -10.25 -4.32
C HIS A 69 -9.24 -9.21 -3.92
N ASP A 70 -9.20 -8.78 -2.66
CA ASP A 70 -9.99 -7.64 -2.19
C ASP A 70 -9.10 -6.40 -2.06
N LEU A 71 -9.68 -5.23 -2.30
CA LEU A 71 -9.00 -3.95 -2.14
C LEU A 71 -9.82 -3.07 -1.20
N ILE A 72 -9.19 -2.65 -0.11
CA ILE A 72 -9.71 -1.67 0.85
C ILE A 72 -8.93 -0.38 0.66
N THR A 73 -9.61 0.70 0.37
CA THR A 73 -9.01 2.01 0.14
C THR A 73 -9.32 2.98 1.27
N LEU A 74 -8.61 4.10 1.25
CA LEU A 74 -8.81 5.21 2.16
C LEU A 74 -10.27 5.73 2.13
N THR A 75 -10.91 5.79 3.28
CA THR A 75 -12.28 6.27 3.42
C THR A 75 -12.31 7.71 3.89
N GLY A 76 -12.99 8.58 3.14
CA GLY A 76 -13.23 9.98 3.51
C GLY A 76 -11.97 10.84 3.62
N GLY A 77 -10.83 10.42 3.05
CA GLY A 77 -9.55 11.15 3.14
C GLY A 77 -8.91 11.13 4.54
N ALA A 78 -9.41 10.31 5.46
CA ALA A 78 -8.89 10.22 6.82
C ALA A 78 -7.64 9.34 6.85
N ILE A 79 -6.46 9.96 6.82
CA ILE A 79 -5.16 9.26 6.87
C ILE A 79 -4.88 8.63 8.25
N GLY A 80 -4.08 7.56 8.25
CA GLY A 80 -3.73 6.80 9.46
C GLY A 80 -4.62 5.59 9.71
N GLN A 81 -5.56 5.26 8.81
CA GLN A 81 -6.42 4.08 8.93
C GLN A 81 -5.81 2.80 8.30
N GLY A 82 -4.83 2.93 7.39
CA GLY A 82 -4.33 1.80 6.60
C GLY A 82 -3.66 0.71 7.44
N LEU A 83 -2.73 1.05 8.33
CA LEU A 83 -2.08 0.07 9.21
C LEU A 83 -3.08 -0.60 10.19
N PRO A 84 -3.97 0.14 10.89
CA PRO A 84 -5.04 -0.48 11.69
C PRO A 84 -6.01 -1.34 10.87
N ASN A 85 -6.37 -0.92 9.65
CA ASN A 85 -7.21 -1.73 8.76
C ASN A 85 -6.53 -3.04 8.39
N ALA A 86 -5.20 -3.03 8.17
CA ALA A 86 -4.43 -4.24 7.92
C ALA A 86 -4.45 -5.20 9.11
N VAL A 87 -4.32 -4.68 10.35
CA VAL A 87 -4.50 -5.47 11.58
C VAL A 87 -5.90 -6.09 11.61
N GLY A 88 -6.94 -5.28 11.40
CA GLY A 88 -8.33 -5.74 11.41
C GLY A 88 -8.62 -6.80 10.34
N ALA A 89 -8.09 -6.62 9.13
CA ALA A 89 -8.23 -7.58 8.04
C ALA A 89 -7.55 -8.92 8.35
N ALA A 90 -6.33 -8.89 8.90
CA ALA A 90 -5.60 -10.11 9.27
C ALA A 90 -6.26 -10.87 10.42
N VAL A 91 -6.81 -10.16 11.41
CA VAL A 91 -7.59 -10.78 12.50
C VAL A 91 -8.90 -11.41 11.97
N ALA A 92 -9.59 -10.71 11.06
CA ALA A 92 -10.86 -11.20 10.51
C ALA A 92 -10.68 -12.34 9.49
N CYS A 93 -9.53 -12.40 8.80
CA CYS A 93 -9.24 -13.34 7.75
C CYS A 93 -7.84 -13.95 7.92
N PRO A 94 -7.60 -14.76 8.96
CA PRO A 94 -6.25 -15.24 9.31
C PRO A 94 -5.59 -16.12 8.22
N ASP A 95 -6.40 -16.74 7.35
CA ASP A 95 -5.91 -17.59 6.27
C ASP A 95 -5.56 -16.83 4.98
N ARG A 96 -5.65 -15.50 5.01
CA ARG A 96 -5.44 -14.65 3.85
C ARG A 96 -4.24 -13.72 4.06
N PRO A 97 -3.31 -13.61 3.10
CA PRO A 97 -2.23 -12.63 3.19
C PRO A 97 -2.79 -11.21 3.06
N VAL A 98 -2.36 -10.32 3.95
CA VAL A 98 -2.70 -8.89 3.90
C VAL A 98 -1.47 -8.11 3.47
N ILE A 99 -1.62 -7.26 2.44
CA ILE A 99 -0.56 -6.40 1.93
C ILE A 99 -1.03 -4.95 2.06
N ALA A 100 -0.36 -4.17 2.90
CA ALA A 100 -0.68 -2.77 3.14
C ALA A 100 0.31 -1.85 2.43
N LEU A 101 -0.18 -0.98 1.55
CA LEU A 101 0.58 0.04 0.84
C LEU A 101 0.29 1.38 1.50
N ILE A 102 1.29 1.96 2.16
CA ILE A 102 1.12 3.09 3.07
C ILE A 102 2.12 4.20 2.72
N GLY A 103 1.67 5.44 2.67
CA GLY A 103 2.58 6.59 2.57
C GLY A 103 3.31 6.85 3.89
N ASP A 104 4.50 7.44 3.85
CA ASP A 104 5.29 7.77 5.04
C ASP A 104 4.55 8.71 6.00
N GLY A 105 3.94 9.76 5.49
CA GLY A 105 3.14 10.68 6.30
C GLY A 105 1.92 10.00 6.91
N THR A 106 1.25 9.09 6.21
CA THR A 106 0.09 8.35 6.74
C THR A 106 0.52 7.32 7.79
N ALA A 107 1.68 6.66 7.58
CA ALA A 107 2.24 5.71 8.53
C ALA A 107 2.49 6.34 9.90
N MET A 108 2.95 7.59 9.95
CA MET A 108 3.27 8.30 11.20
C MET A 108 2.06 8.56 12.10
N TYR A 109 0.83 8.45 11.59
CA TYR A 109 -0.38 8.60 12.43
C TYR A 109 -0.62 7.37 13.31
N THR A 110 -0.29 6.17 12.83
CA THR A 110 -0.65 4.90 13.50
C THR A 110 0.42 3.83 13.37
N ILE A 111 1.69 4.23 13.27
CA ILE A 111 2.82 3.32 13.07
C ILE A 111 2.93 2.25 14.17
N GLN A 112 2.43 2.53 15.38
CA GLN A 112 2.38 1.57 16.49
C GLN A 112 1.53 0.32 16.18
N ALA A 113 0.71 0.33 15.12
CA ALA A 113 0.02 -0.86 14.65
C ALA A 113 1.00 -1.98 14.23
N LEU A 114 2.24 -1.64 13.84
CA LEU A 114 3.28 -2.62 13.57
C LEU A 114 3.62 -3.47 14.81
N TRP A 115 3.65 -2.85 15.99
CA TRP A 115 3.83 -3.59 17.23
C TRP A 115 2.70 -4.57 17.50
N THR A 116 1.45 -4.18 17.20
CA THR A 116 0.30 -5.08 17.31
C THR A 116 0.42 -6.25 16.35
N MET A 117 0.85 -6.00 15.09
CA MET A 117 1.08 -7.07 14.10
C MET A 117 2.10 -8.08 14.60
N ALA A 118 3.24 -7.60 15.13
CA ALA A 118 4.28 -8.46 15.70
C ALA A 118 3.80 -9.24 16.91
N ARG A 119 3.11 -8.58 17.86
CA ARG A 119 2.60 -9.21 19.07
C ARG A 119 1.61 -10.34 18.81
N GLU A 120 0.72 -10.13 17.83
CA GLU A 120 -0.34 -11.08 17.49
C GLU A 120 0.09 -12.08 16.40
N GLY A 121 1.33 -11.99 15.87
CA GLY A 121 1.82 -12.85 14.80
C GLY A 121 0.96 -12.79 13.53
N LEU A 122 0.55 -11.59 13.11
CA LEU A 122 -0.38 -11.40 12.00
C LEU A 122 0.31 -11.50 10.65
N ASN A 123 -0.31 -12.20 9.70
CA ASN A 123 0.17 -12.29 8.31
C ASN A 123 -0.07 -10.97 7.55
N VAL A 124 0.76 -9.97 7.84
CA VAL A 124 0.69 -8.64 7.22
C VAL A 124 2.05 -8.23 6.65
N THR A 125 2.08 -7.88 5.38
CA THR A 125 3.22 -7.23 4.73
C THR A 125 2.94 -5.74 4.57
N ALA A 126 3.64 -4.89 5.33
CA ALA A 126 3.51 -3.43 5.22
C ALA A 126 4.58 -2.86 4.28
N ILE A 127 4.17 -2.12 3.26
CA ILE A 127 5.02 -1.43 2.28
C ILE A 127 4.90 0.07 2.53
N ILE A 128 5.96 0.70 3.05
CA ILE A 128 6.00 2.14 3.31
C ILE A 128 6.66 2.87 2.13
N PHE A 129 5.89 3.71 1.46
CA PHE A 129 6.41 4.63 0.44
C PHE A 129 7.01 5.85 1.14
N ASN A 130 8.33 5.90 1.21
CA ASN A 130 9.04 6.99 1.88
C ASN A 130 9.54 8.02 0.85
N ASN A 131 8.76 9.05 0.62
CA ASN A 131 9.12 10.21 -0.20
C ASN A 131 9.48 11.44 0.65
N ALA A 132 9.46 11.29 1.98
CA ALA A 132 9.73 12.31 2.98
C ALA A 132 8.87 13.59 2.81
N SER A 133 7.62 13.44 2.36
CA SER A 133 6.75 14.60 2.11
C SER A 133 5.27 14.22 2.17
N TYR A 134 4.44 15.13 2.64
CA TYR A 134 2.98 15.11 2.42
C TYR A 134 2.66 15.57 0.99
N SER A 135 3.07 14.78 -0.01
CA SER A 135 3.01 15.16 -1.43
C SER A 135 1.60 15.55 -1.92
N VAL A 136 0.55 14.91 -1.39
CA VAL A 136 -0.83 15.28 -1.73
C VAL A 136 -1.16 16.73 -1.35
N LEU A 137 -0.62 17.22 -0.23
CA LEU A 137 -0.85 18.59 0.20
C LEU A 137 -0.09 19.60 -0.67
N ASN A 138 1.08 19.23 -1.22
CA ASN A 138 1.76 20.07 -2.22
C ASN A 138 0.90 20.19 -3.48
N VAL A 139 0.31 19.11 -3.97
CA VAL A 139 -0.64 19.13 -5.10
C VAL A 139 -1.86 20.03 -4.79
N GLU A 140 -2.39 19.96 -3.56
CA GLU A 140 -3.52 20.81 -3.16
C GLU A 140 -3.13 22.30 -3.07
N LEU A 141 -1.92 22.63 -2.60
CA LEU A 141 -1.42 24.02 -2.63
C LEU A 141 -1.37 24.57 -4.05
N GLU A 142 -0.85 23.80 -5.00
CA GLU A 142 -0.85 24.17 -6.41
C GLU A 142 -2.28 24.36 -6.94
N ARG A 143 -3.19 23.43 -6.64
CA ARG A 143 -4.57 23.45 -7.10
C ARG A 143 -5.35 24.69 -6.63
N VAL A 144 -5.06 25.18 -5.42
CA VAL A 144 -5.72 26.39 -4.87
C VAL A 144 -4.96 27.70 -5.15
N GLY A 145 -3.89 27.65 -5.95
CA GLY A 145 -3.08 28.81 -6.30
C GLY A 145 -2.22 29.36 -5.14
N ALA A 146 -1.87 28.53 -4.17
CA ALA A 146 -1.04 28.87 -3.02
C ALA A 146 0.44 28.43 -3.19
N GLU A 147 0.92 28.36 -4.41
CA GLU A 147 2.29 27.90 -4.76
C GLU A 147 3.38 28.76 -4.14
N GLU A 148 3.11 30.05 -3.91
CA GLU A 148 4.02 31.01 -3.26
C GLU A 148 3.96 30.96 -1.73
N ALA A 149 3.44 29.86 -1.15
CA ALA A 149 3.43 29.67 0.29
C ALA A 149 4.84 29.86 0.87
N GLY A 150 4.93 30.61 1.97
CA GLY A 150 6.22 30.93 2.61
C GLY A 150 6.95 29.70 3.16
N PRO A 151 8.25 29.81 3.49
CA PRO A 151 9.07 28.67 3.94
C PRO A 151 8.48 27.92 5.14
N LYS A 152 7.86 28.63 6.08
CA LYS A 152 7.24 28.04 7.26
C LYS A 152 6.02 27.17 6.92
N ALA A 153 5.23 27.57 5.94
CA ALA A 153 4.09 26.75 5.48
C ALA A 153 4.60 25.50 4.75
N LYS A 154 5.59 25.66 3.86
CA LYS A 154 6.22 24.53 3.14
C LYS A 154 6.87 23.52 4.10
N SER A 155 7.50 23.99 5.19
CA SER A 155 8.13 23.11 6.18
C SER A 155 7.14 22.20 6.91
N GLN A 156 5.83 22.54 6.93
CA GLN A 156 4.80 21.65 7.50
C GLN A 156 4.51 20.44 6.62
N LEU A 157 4.90 20.47 5.37
CA LEU A 157 4.69 19.40 4.39
C LEU A 157 5.95 18.54 4.19
N ASP A 158 7.04 18.92 4.85
CA ASP A 158 8.35 18.29 4.74
C ASP A 158 8.59 17.30 5.88
N LEU A 159 8.99 16.08 5.55
CA LEU A 159 9.34 15.03 6.50
C LEU A 159 10.84 14.66 6.45
N HIS A 160 11.70 15.52 5.89
CA HIS A 160 13.15 15.29 5.79
C HIS A 160 13.93 15.49 7.09
N GLY A 161 13.42 16.27 8.01
CA GLY A 161 14.19 16.68 9.19
C GLY A 161 13.44 16.53 10.52
N PRO A 162 13.79 15.55 11.35
CA PRO A 162 14.79 14.48 11.19
C PRO A 162 14.33 13.37 10.24
N VAL A 163 15.29 12.65 9.64
CA VAL A 163 14.98 11.53 8.74
C VAL A 163 14.25 10.41 9.48
N LEU A 164 13.13 9.96 8.93
CA LEU A 164 12.36 8.84 9.46
C LEU A 164 12.92 7.51 8.93
N HIS A 165 13.53 6.73 9.80
CA HIS A 165 14.11 5.43 9.48
C HIS A 165 13.08 4.30 9.69
N PHE A 166 12.09 4.18 8.79
CA PHE A 166 10.96 3.25 8.94
C PHE A 166 11.37 1.79 9.18
N ALA A 167 12.44 1.31 8.51
CA ALA A 167 12.91 -0.05 8.77
C ALA A 167 13.40 -0.23 10.22
N GLN A 168 14.11 0.76 10.79
CA GLN A 168 14.55 0.70 12.19
C GLN A 168 13.37 0.85 13.16
N LEU A 169 12.38 1.70 12.84
CA LEU A 169 11.15 1.82 13.65
C LEU A 169 10.39 0.49 13.68
N ALA A 170 10.23 -0.18 12.53
CA ALA A 170 9.58 -1.48 12.44
C ALA A 170 10.34 -2.56 13.22
N GLN A 171 11.68 -2.62 13.09
CA GLN A 171 12.53 -3.53 13.84
C GLN A 171 12.44 -3.29 15.35
N GLY A 172 12.40 -2.03 15.80
CA GLY A 172 12.19 -1.67 17.20
C GLY A 172 10.82 -2.09 17.75
N MET A 173 9.85 -2.34 16.86
CA MET A 173 8.52 -2.86 17.20
C MET A 173 8.39 -4.38 17.02
N GLY A 174 9.50 -5.08 16.72
CA GLY A 174 9.53 -6.53 16.56
C GLY A 174 9.17 -7.03 15.16
N VAL A 175 9.04 -6.14 14.16
CA VAL A 175 8.74 -6.51 12.78
C VAL A 175 10.05 -6.63 11.99
N HIS A 176 10.24 -7.73 11.24
CA HIS A 176 11.32 -7.83 10.27
C HIS A 176 11.11 -6.80 9.15
N ALA A 177 12.11 -5.96 8.90
CA ALA A 177 11.99 -4.91 7.91
C ALA A 177 13.31 -4.66 7.16
N VAL A 178 13.18 -4.35 5.89
CA VAL A 178 14.29 -3.98 5.01
C VAL A 178 13.95 -2.71 4.24
N ARG A 179 14.98 -1.96 3.84
CA ARG A 179 14.86 -0.84 2.91
C ARG A 179 15.49 -1.23 1.59
N THR A 180 14.83 -0.86 0.50
CA THR A 180 15.37 -1.04 -0.85
C THR A 180 15.02 0.15 -1.74
N ASP A 181 15.90 0.47 -2.69
CA ASP A 181 15.76 1.48 -3.73
C ASP A 181 15.89 0.90 -5.14
N GLU A 182 16.02 -0.44 -5.23
CA GLU A 182 16.06 -1.19 -6.48
C GLU A 182 14.86 -2.14 -6.61
N ALA A 183 14.28 -2.23 -7.83
CA ALA A 183 13.07 -3.00 -8.08
C ALA A 183 13.28 -4.51 -7.86
N GLU A 184 14.45 -5.03 -8.21
CA GLU A 184 14.81 -6.43 -7.98
C GLU A 184 14.91 -6.75 -6.49
N GLY A 185 15.50 -5.84 -5.70
CA GLY A 185 15.59 -5.93 -4.26
C GLY A 185 14.20 -5.92 -3.62
N PHE A 186 13.32 -5.02 -4.07
CA PHE A 186 11.94 -4.95 -3.61
C PHE A 186 11.17 -6.24 -3.91
N CYS A 187 11.26 -6.77 -5.13
CA CYS A 187 10.59 -8.02 -5.48
C CYS A 187 11.06 -9.19 -4.59
N LYS A 188 12.37 -9.31 -4.32
CA LYS A 188 12.90 -10.33 -3.41
C LYS A 188 12.37 -10.17 -1.98
N ALA A 189 12.33 -8.93 -1.48
CA ALA A 189 11.80 -8.64 -0.15
C ALA A 189 10.31 -8.98 -0.05
N LEU A 190 9.51 -8.66 -1.07
CA LEU A 190 8.09 -8.99 -1.11
C LEU A 190 7.86 -10.51 -1.21
N GLU A 191 8.61 -11.21 -2.06
CA GLU A 191 8.57 -12.68 -2.15
C GLU A 191 8.90 -13.32 -0.80
N TYR A 192 9.94 -12.83 -0.12
CA TYR A 192 10.31 -13.31 1.22
C TYR A 192 9.17 -13.09 2.22
N ALA A 193 8.62 -11.88 2.29
CA ALA A 193 7.54 -11.54 3.22
C ALA A 193 6.27 -12.39 2.98
N LEU A 194 5.92 -12.66 1.72
CA LEU A 194 4.77 -13.51 1.38
C LEU A 194 4.99 -15.00 1.71
N ALA A 195 6.24 -15.43 1.78
CA ALA A 195 6.60 -16.82 2.12
C ALA A 195 6.82 -17.05 3.62
N HIS A 196 6.95 -15.97 4.41
CA HIS A 196 7.27 -16.03 5.84
C HIS A 196 6.32 -15.07 6.60
N PRO A 197 5.05 -15.47 6.73
CA PRO A 197 4.02 -14.67 7.38
C PRO A 197 4.27 -14.44 8.88
#